data_081da163f5a69bc3ec6a2cfc7783d28c
#
_entry.id   081da163f5a69bc3ec6a2cfc7783d28c
#
_cell.length_a   1.000
_cell.length_b   1.000
_cell.length_c   1.000
_cell.angle_alpha   90.00
_cell.angle_beta   90.00
_cell.angle_gamma   90.00
#
_symmetry.space_group_name_H-M   'P 1'
#
loop_
_entity.id
_entity.type
_entity.pdbx_description
1 polymer ?
#
loop_
_entity_poly.entity_id
_entity_poly.type
_entity_poly.pdbx_seq_one_letter_code
_entity_poly.pdbx_strand_id
1 'polypeptide(L)'
;MKRKVGLFGGSFDPVHRGHLALAQYLLSCGAVEEVWLMVSPLNPLKSGAQLSPDAQRLEMARLAAADVPGVVVSDFELHLPRPSYTWRTLRALREAHPDIEFSLIVGADNWLVFDRWQHPEEILAHHRLLVYPRPGCKVDESALPDGVVYVHAPLLPFSSTQVREAVRRGEDISEMVPRAILERCVAHYQRPAE
;
A
#
# COMPACT_ATOMS: atom_id res chain seq x y z
N MET A 1 13.49 -11.48 19.81
CA MET A 1 12.28 -10.68 19.50
C MET A 1 11.98 -10.88 18.02
N LYS A 2 10.70 -10.88 17.62
CA LYS A 2 10.34 -10.92 16.20
C LYS A 2 10.62 -9.54 15.56
N ARG A 3 11.02 -9.55 14.30
CA ARG A 3 11.21 -8.32 13.50
C ARG A 3 9.83 -7.73 13.17
N LYS A 4 9.66 -6.43 13.38
CA LYS A 4 8.39 -5.72 13.16
C LYS A 4 8.33 -5.19 11.73
N VAL A 5 7.40 -5.70 10.93
CA VAL A 5 7.22 -5.33 9.53
C VAL A 5 5.83 -4.72 9.30
N GLY A 6 5.81 -3.55 8.72
CA GLY A 6 4.57 -2.94 8.24
C GLY A 6 4.20 -3.46 6.86
N LEU A 7 3.06 -4.14 6.74
CA LEU A 7 2.53 -4.60 5.46
C LEU A 7 1.67 -3.51 4.83
N PHE A 8 2.14 -2.92 3.76
CA PHE A 8 1.43 -1.90 3.01
C PHE A 8 0.95 -2.48 1.67
N GLY A 9 -0.27 -3.00 1.67
CA GLY A 9 -0.91 -3.55 0.47
C GLY A 9 -1.48 -2.47 -0.43
N GLY A 10 -1.28 -2.62 -1.72
CA GLY A 10 -1.83 -1.69 -2.71
C GLY A 10 -1.68 -2.17 -4.15
N SER A 11 -2.51 -1.62 -5.02
CA SER A 11 -2.34 -1.85 -6.47
C SER A 11 -1.06 -1.21 -7.01
N PHE A 12 -0.62 -0.08 -6.41
CA PHE A 12 0.55 0.70 -6.84
C PHE A 12 0.60 0.92 -8.36
N ASP A 13 -0.45 1.52 -8.89
CA ASP A 13 -0.67 1.73 -10.33
C ASP A 13 -0.70 3.22 -10.73
N PRO A 14 0.47 3.91 -10.69
CA PRO A 14 1.77 3.48 -10.18
C PRO A 14 1.94 3.72 -8.68
N VAL A 15 3.05 3.21 -8.14
CA VAL A 15 3.59 3.70 -6.88
C VAL A 15 3.93 5.20 -7.06
N HIS A 16 3.76 6.00 -6.00
CA HIS A 16 4.04 7.45 -6.03
C HIS A 16 4.73 7.92 -4.75
N ARG A 17 5.21 9.18 -4.73
CA ARG A 17 5.95 9.73 -3.57
C ARG A 17 5.15 9.66 -2.27
N GLY A 18 3.81 9.73 -2.32
CA GLY A 18 2.97 9.58 -1.13
C GLY A 18 3.10 8.22 -0.45
N HIS A 19 3.23 7.14 -1.23
CA HIS A 19 3.44 5.80 -0.67
C HIS A 19 4.79 5.69 0.02
N LEU A 20 5.86 6.19 -0.60
CA LEU A 20 7.21 6.14 -0.04
C LEU A 20 7.35 7.05 1.19
N ALA A 21 6.75 8.24 1.16
CA ALA A 21 6.77 9.16 2.29
C ALA A 21 6.06 8.57 3.52
N LEU A 22 4.93 7.89 3.32
CA LEU A 22 4.26 7.16 4.41
C LEU A 22 5.16 6.06 4.96
N ALA A 23 5.79 5.25 4.09
CA ALA A 23 6.69 4.19 4.51
C ALA A 23 7.87 4.75 5.33
N GLN A 24 8.51 5.82 4.84
CA GLN A 24 9.61 6.49 5.54
C GLN A 24 9.17 7.10 6.88
N TYR A 25 7.97 7.67 6.95
CA TYR A 25 7.42 8.17 8.21
C TYR A 25 7.28 7.06 9.24
N LEU A 26 6.68 5.92 8.87
CA LEU A 26 6.50 4.78 9.78
C LEU A 26 7.82 4.18 10.27
N LEU A 27 8.84 4.16 9.42
CA LEU A 27 10.20 3.77 9.80
C LEU A 27 10.82 4.78 10.75
N SER A 28 10.72 6.07 10.46
CA SER A 28 11.35 7.14 11.24
C SER A 28 10.77 7.29 12.64
N CYS A 29 9.46 7.05 12.82
CA CYS A 29 8.82 7.11 14.13
C CYS A 29 8.93 5.78 14.92
N GLY A 30 9.63 4.78 14.38
CA GLY A 30 9.84 3.50 15.04
C GLY A 30 8.58 2.63 15.16
N ALA A 31 7.54 2.92 14.39
CA ALA A 31 6.33 2.11 14.38
C ALA A 31 6.60 0.69 13.88
N VAL A 32 7.51 0.56 12.94
CA VAL A 32 8.00 -0.70 12.34
C VAL A 32 9.49 -0.58 11.99
N GLU A 33 10.16 -1.72 11.79
CA GLU A 33 11.58 -1.80 11.41
C GLU A 33 11.76 -1.90 9.90
N GLU A 34 10.77 -2.45 9.20
CA GLU A 34 10.68 -2.50 7.73
C GLU A 34 9.25 -2.18 7.28
N VAL A 35 9.10 -1.72 6.05
CA VAL A 35 7.82 -1.62 5.35
C VAL A 35 7.86 -2.47 4.09
N TRP A 36 6.95 -3.43 4.00
CA TRP A 36 6.77 -4.21 2.78
C TRP A 36 5.66 -3.61 1.93
N LEU A 37 6.04 -3.03 0.78
CA LEU A 37 5.09 -2.66 -0.26
C LEU A 37 4.61 -3.94 -0.96
N MET A 38 3.45 -4.43 -0.57
CA MET A 38 2.84 -5.62 -1.13
C MET A 38 2.05 -5.26 -2.37
N VAL A 39 2.59 -5.59 -3.55
CA VAL A 39 1.88 -5.36 -4.82
C VAL A 39 0.73 -6.34 -4.91
N SER A 40 -0.49 -5.81 -4.80
CA SER A 40 -1.71 -6.62 -4.79
C SER A 40 -2.27 -6.81 -6.20
N PRO A 41 -2.87 -7.96 -6.51
CA PRO A 41 -3.73 -8.11 -7.67
C PRO A 41 -4.96 -7.20 -7.56
N LEU A 42 -5.86 -7.25 -8.54
CA LEU A 42 -7.09 -6.45 -8.49
C LEU A 42 -7.85 -6.73 -7.19
N ASN A 43 -8.08 -5.68 -6.40
CA ASN A 43 -8.90 -5.77 -5.20
C ASN A 43 -10.33 -6.17 -5.58
N PRO A 44 -10.90 -7.24 -4.99
CA PRO A 44 -12.26 -7.70 -5.28
C PRO A 44 -13.34 -6.63 -5.09
N LEU A 45 -13.10 -5.65 -4.20
CA LEU A 45 -14.01 -4.52 -3.96
C LEU A 45 -13.94 -3.42 -5.03
N LYS A 46 -12.94 -3.47 -5.93
CA LYS A 46 -12.75 -2.52 -7.03
C LYS A 46 -13.14 -3.15 -8.37
N SER A 47 -14.33 -3.73 -8.46
CA SER A 47 -14.86 -4.30 -9.69
C SER A 47 -14.93 -3.23 -10.79
N GLY A 48 -14.44 -3.56 -12.01
CA GLY A 48 -14.43 -2.67 -13.17
C GLY A 48 -13.19 -1.77 -13.32
N ALA A 49 -12.26 -1.76 -12.37
CA ALA A 49 -11.00 -1.04 -12.55
C ALA A 49 -10.04 -1.84 -13.43
N GLN A 50 -9.62 -1.26 -14.55
CA GLN A 50 -8.55 -1.83 -15.36
C GLN A 50 -7.21 -1.40 -14.76
N LEU A 51 -6.47 -2.36 -14.21
CA LEU A 51 -5.12 -2.14 -13.68
C LEU A 51 -4.08 -2.44 -14.76
N SER A 52 -2.95 -1.75 -14.67
CA SER A 52 -1.75 -2.14 -15.41
C SER A 52 -1.32 -3.56 -15.05
N PRO A 53 -0.67 -4.30 -15.96
CA PRO A 53 -0.18 -5.65 -15.68
C PRO A 53 0.62 -5.73 -14.38
N ASP A 54 0.42 -6.81 -13.61
CA ASP A 54 1.07 -7.02 -12.31
C ASP A 54 2.59 -6.87 -12.39
N ALA A 55 3.21 -7.42 -13.46
CA ALA A 55 4.66 -7.33 -13.66
C ALA A 55 5.16 -5.90 -13.82
N GLN A 56 4.43 -5.03 -14.51
CA GLN A 56 4.80 -3.63 -14.71
C GLN A 56 4.69 -2.83 -13.42
N ARG A 57 3.61 -3.06 -12.65
CA ARG A 57 3.39 -2.41 -11.36
C ARG A 57 4.48 -2.82 -10.36
N LEU A 58 4.82 -4.10 -10.35
CA LEU A 58 5.88 -4.66 -9.52
C LEU A 58 7.26 -4.08 -9.89
N GLU A 59 7.58 -3.99 -11.18
CA GLU A 59 8.82 -3.40 -11.66
C GLU A 59 8.94 -1.92 -11.24
N MET A 60 7.89 -1.13 -11.48
CA MET A 60 7.87 0.28 -11.07
C MET A 60 8.01 0.43 -9.55
N ALA A 61 7.35 -0.42 -8.76
CA ALA A 61 7.49 -0.40 -7.30
C ALA A 61 8.93 -0.71 -6.87
N ARG A 62 9.57 -1.73 -7.46
CA ARG A 62 10.98 -2.10 -7.18
C ARG A 62 11.95 -0.97 -7.50
N LEU A 63 11.81 -0.35 -8.67
CA LEU A 63 12.64 0.79 -9.05
C LEU A 63 12.44 2.00 -8.14
N ALA A 64 11.19 2.28 -7.76
CA ALA A 64 10.86 3.41 -6.91
C ALA A 64 11.38 3.26 -5.47
N ALA A 65 11.47 2.03 -4.98
CA ALA A 65 11.91 1.72 -3.63
C ALA A 65 13.40 1.36 -3.51
N ALA A 66 14.13 1.23 -4.63
CA ALA A 66 15.50 0.72 -4.66
C ALA A 66 16.47 1.45 -3.73
N ASP A 67 16.33 2.77 -3.63
CA ASP A 67 17.18 3.63 -2.81
C ASP A 67 16.50 4.08 -1.50
N VAL A 68 15.43 3.40 -1.07
CA VAL A 68 14.71 3.74 0.15
C VAL A 68 15.00 2.70 1.24
N PRO A 69 15.91 3.00 2.19
CA PRO A 69 16.28 2.06 3.24
C PRO A 69 15.05 1.61 4.07
N GLY A 70 14.98 0.32 4.38
CA GLY A 70 13.90 -0.25 5.18
C GLY A 70 12.59 -0.49 4.42
N VAL A 71 12.55 -0.17 3.10
CA VAL A 71 11.39 -0.46 2.24
C VAL A 71 11.71 -1.64 1.34
N VAL A 72 10.88 -2.68 1.40
CA VAL A 72 10.98 -3.91 0.60
C VAL A 72 9.74 -4.02 -0.27
N VAL A 73 9.92 -4.39 -1.53
CA VAL A 73 8.78 -4.66 -2.44
C VAL A 73 8.54 -6.16 -2.52
N SER A 74 7.32 -6.56 -2.19
CA SER A 74 6.91 -7.97 -2.16
C SER A 74 5.86 -8.25 -3.23
N ASP A 75 6.03 -9.35 -3.92
CA ASP A 75 5.08 -9.95 -4.87
C ASP A 75 4.32 -11.13 -4.28
N PHE A 76 4.46 -11.38 -2.99
CA PHE A 76 3.92 -12.55 -2.30
C PHE A 76 2.43 -12.77 -2.60
N GLU A 77 1.62 -11.70 -2.56
CA GLU A 77 0.18 -11.80 -2.81
C GLU A 77 -0.17 -12.16 -4.25
N LEU A 78 0.71 -11.85 -5.21
CA LEU A 78 0.50 -12.22 -6.62
C LEU A 78 0.53 -13.74 -6.85
N HIS A 79 1.18 -14.48 -5.94
CA HIS A 79 1.30 -15.94 -5.98
C HIS A 79 0.21 -16.67 -5.18
N LEU A 80 -0.66 -15.94 -4.49
CA LEU A 80 -1.76 -16.52 -3.73
C LEU A 80 -2.99 -16.79 -4.60
N PRO A 81 -3.87 -17.74 -4.20
CA PRO A 81 -5.14 -17.98 -4.88
C PRO A 81 -6.02 -16.73 -4.92
N ARG A 82 -6.64 -16.49 -6.07
CA ARG A 82 -7.61 -15.39 -6.26
C ARG A 82 -9.03 -15.86 -5.98
N PRO A 83 -9.93 -14.97 -5.47
CA PRO A 83 -9.71 -13.57 -5.15
C PRO A 83 -8.83 -13.40 -3.90
N SER A 84 -8.00 -12.35 -3.93
CA SER A 84 -7.07 -12.04 -2.84
C SER A 84 -7.82 -11.28 -1.74
N TYR A 85 -7.86 -11.87 -0.55
CA TYR A 85 -8.41 -11.25 0.65
C TYR A 85 -7.31 -11.03 1.69
N THR A 86 -7.27 -9.86 2.30
CA THR A 86 -6.22 -9.45 3.22
C THR A 86 -5.99 -10.45 4.36
N TRP A 87 -7.04 -11.03 4.95
CA TRP A 87 -6.91 -12.01 6.01
C TRP A 87 -6.14 -13.27 5.57
N ARG A 88 -6.36 -13.74 4.32
CA ARG A 88 -5.64 -14.89 3.74
C ARG A 88 -4.18 -14.56 3.51
N THR A 89 -3.91 -13.37 2.97
CA THR A 89 -2.54 -12.89 2.74
C THR A 89 -1.77 -12.81 4.05
N LEU A 90 -2.35 -12.20 5.09
CA LEU A 90 -1.72 -12.07 6.41
C LEU A 90 -1.49 -13.43 7.08
N ARG A 91 -2.45 -14.36 6.96
CA ARG A 91 -2.30 -15.72 7.46
C ARG A 91 -1.14 -16.44 6.75
N ALA A 92 -1.10 -16.42 5.42
CA ALA A 92 -0.04 -17.05 4.65
C ALA A 92 1.34 -16.44 4.96
N LEU A 93 1.42 -15.11 5.12
CA LEU A 93 2.66 -14.43 5.53
C LEU A 93 3.12 -14.86 6.92
N ARG A 94 2.22 -14.99 7.88
CA ARG A 94 2.54 -15.45 9.24
C ARG A 94 3.07 -16.89 9.25
N GLU A 95 2.51 -17.75 8.38
CA GLU A 95 2.95 -19.14 8.21
C GLU A 95 4.33 -19.21 7.52
N ALA A 96 4.56 -18.37 6.49
CA ALA A 96 5.81 -18.34 5.74
C ALA A 96 6.96 -17.66 6.50
N HIS A 97 6.66 -16.71 7.39
CA HIS A 97 7.62 -15.87 8.11
C HIS A 97 7.32 -15.86 9.62
N PRO A 98 7.53 -16.99 10.35
CA PRO A 98 7.20 -17.08 11.77
C PRO A 98 8.07 -16.20 12.68
N ASP A 99 9.19 -15.70 12.17
CA ASP A 99 10.12 -14.78 12.80
C ASP A 99 9.71 -13.30 12.65
N ILE A 100 8.67 -13.00 11.86
CA ILE A 100 8.17 -11.65 11.62
C ILE A 100 6.85 -11.41 12.36
N GLU A 101 6.71 -10.19 12.89
CA GLU A 101 5.45 -9.64 13.38
C GLU A 101 4.93 -8.60 12.38
N PHE A 102 3.89 -8.98 11.64
CA PHE A 102 3.28 -8.10 10.65
C PHE A 102 2.25 -7.16 11.26
N SER A 103 2.41 -5.86 11.01
CA SER A 103 1.38 -4.84 11.24
C SER A 103 0.76 -4.45 9.91
N LEU A 104 -0.56 -4.40 9.81
CA LEU A 104 -1.23 -3.99 8.57
C LEU A 104 -1.34 -2.47 8.49
N ILE A 105 -0.86 -1.88 7.40
CA ILE A 105 -0.96 -0.44 7.13
C ILE A 105 -2.19 -0.20 6.26
N VAL A 106 -3.17 0.57 6.77
CA VAL A 106 -4.44 0.86 6.10
C VAL A 106 -4.74 2.35 6.08
N GLY A 107 -5.29 2.84 4.98
CA GLY A 107 -5.81 4.21 4.92
C GLY A 107 -7.09 4.38 5.73
N ALA A 108 -7.34 5.59 6.24
CA ALA A 108 -8.56 5.92 6.96
C ALA A 108 -9.84 5.60 6.17
N ASP A 109 -9.81 5.74 4.85
CA ASP A 109 -10.91 5.36 3.95
C ASP A 109 -11.25 3.86 4.02
N ASN A 110 -10.23 3.01 4.11
CA ASN A 110 -10.39 1.57 4.27
C ASN A 110 -10.76 1.17 5.71
N TRP A 111 -10.23 1.88 6.70
CA TRP A 111 -10.60 1.67 8.10
C TRP A 111 -12.08 1.92 8.35
N LEU A 112 -12.64 2.98 7.79
CA LEU A 112 -14.06 3.35 7.95
C LEU A 112 -15.05 2.31 7.36
N VAL A 113 -14.56 1.37 6.57
CA VAL A 113 -15.34 0.25 6.00
C VAL A 113 -14.74 -1.11 6.36
N PHE A 114 -13.85 -1.14 7.34
CA PHE A 114 -13.09 -2.34 7.71
C PHE A 114 -14.00 -3.49 8.20
N ASP A 115 -15.12 -3.16 8.83
CA ASP A 115 -16.18 -4.08 9.23
C ASP A 115 -16.78 -4.89 8.08
N ARG A 116 -16.67 -4.38 6.84
CA ARG A 116 -17.16 -5.05 5.62
C ARG A 116 -16.12 -5.97 4.98
N TRP A 117 -14.91 -6.00 5.53
CA TRP A 117 -13.87 -6.89 5.04
C TRP A 117 -14.19 -8.34 5.43
N GLN A 118 -13.58 -9.30 4.74
CA GLN A 118 -13.72 -10.70 5.14
C GLN A 118 -12.85 -10.97 6.36
N HIS A 119 -13.44 -11.56 7.38
CA HIS A 119 -12.79 -11.94 8.63
C HIS A 119 -12.01 -10.81 9.31
N PRO A 120 -12.63 -9.62 9.52
CA PRO A 120 -11.94 -8.50 10.15
C PRO A 120 -11.51 -8.84 11.58
N GLU A 121 -12.29 -9.65 12.29
CA GLU A 121 -11.98 -10.15 13.63
C GLU A 121 -10.70 -11.00 13.68
N GLU A 122 -10.44 -11.81 12.65
CA GLU A 122 -9.21 -12.60 12.56
C GLU A 122 -8.00 -11.69 12.32
N ILE A 123 -8.16 -10.63 11.52
CA ILE A 123 -7.10 -9.66 11.30
C ILE A 123 -6.76 -8.96 12.61
N LEU A 124 -7.76 -8.44 13.34
CA LEU A 124 -7.57 -7.73 14.61
C LEU A 124 -7.00 -8.64 15.71
N ALA A 125 -7.38 -9.92 15.73
CA ALA A 125 -6.89 -10.86 16.75
C ALA A 125 -5.39 -11.19 16.62
N HIS A 126 -4.82 -11.01 15.43
CA HIS A 126 -3.46 -11.48 15.13
C HIS A 126 -2.49 -10.40 14.66
N HIS A 127 -2.98 -9.23 14.29
CA HIS A 127 -2.18 -8.17 13.69
C HIS A 127 -2.53 -6.81 14.26
N ARG A 128 -1.50 -6.02 14.50
CA ARG A 128 -1.65 -4.59 14.77
C ARG A 128 -2.05 -3.88 13.48
N LEU A 129 -2.91 -2.88 13.55
CA LEU A 129 -3.26 -2.00 12.43
C LEU A 129 -2.67 -0.61 12.64
N LEU A 130 -2.05 -0.09 11.58
CA LEU A 130 -1.55 1.28 11.51
C LEU A 130 -2.43 2.05 10.52
N VAL A 131 -3.34 2.85 11.06
CA VAL A 131 -4.30 3.62 10.25
C VAL A 131 -3.71 4.99 9.93
N TYR A 132 -3.49 5.28 8.65
CA TYR A 132 -2.96 6.56 8.22
C TYR A 132 -4.04 7.49 7.64
N PRO A 133 -3.86 8.83 7.75
CA PRO A 133 -4.86 9.79 7.31
C PRO A 133 -5.11 9.74 5.80
N ARG A 134 -6.37 9.97 5.42
CA ARG A 134 -6.80 10.15 4.02
C ARG A 134 -7.65 11.39 3.90
N PRO A 135 -7.56 12.15 2.79
CA PRO A 135 -8.37 13.35 2.59
C PRO A 135 -9.87 13.05 2.74
N GLY A 136 -10.55 13.88 3.51
CA GLY A 136 -12.00 13.76 3.73
C GLY A 136 -12.42 12.65 4.71
N CYS A 137 -11.50 11.84 5.25
CA CYS A 137 -11.80 10.79 6.21
C CYS A 137 -11.46 11.26 7.64
N LYS A 138 -12.43 11.19 8.54
CA LYS A 138 -12.22 11.46 9.96
C LYS A 138 -12.31 10.14 10.72
N VAL A 139 -11.32 9.87 11.54
CA VAL A 139 -11.26 8.71 12.43
C VAL A 139 -11.35 9.22 13.86
N ASP A 140 -12.25 8.65 14.64
CA ASP A 140 -12.31 8.89 16.08
C ASP A 140 -11.27 8.01 16.76
N GLU A 141 -10.16 8.62 17.15
CA GLU A 141 -9.04 7.91 17.78
C GLU A 141 -9.41 7.34 19.16
N SER A 142 -10.38 7.97 19.85
CA SER A 142 -10.83 7.52 21.17
C SER A 142 -11.69 6.24 21.10
N ALA A 143 -12.23 5.93 19.92
CA ALA A 143 -13.05 4.74 19.67
C ALA A 143 -12.27 3.60 18.98
N LEU A 144 -10.96 3.74 18.79
CA LEU A 144 -10.13 2.68 18.19
C LEU A 144 -10.00 1.48 19.15
N PRO A 145 -10.20 0.25 18.67
CA PRO A 145 -9.99 -0.93 19.49
C PRO A 145 -8.51 -1.18 19.77
N ASP A 146 -8.25 -2.01 20.79
CA ASP A 146 -6.88 -2.43 21.11
C ASP A 146 -6.17 -3.01 19.88
N GLY A 147 -4.88 -2.63 19.73
CA GLY A 147 -4.07 -3.06 18.58
C GLY A 147 -4.23 -2.19 17.32
N VAL A 148 -5.16 -1.25 17.29
CA VAL A 148 -5.32 -0.27 16.19
C VAL A 148 -4.77 1.08 16.63
N VAL A 149 -3.87 1.64 15.82
CA VAL A 149 -3.20 2.91 16.09
C VAL A 149 -3.38 3.84 14.91
N TYR A 150 -3.88 5.05 15.19
CA TYR A 150 -3.87 6.12 14.19
C TYR A 150 -2.48 6.76 14.13
N VAL A 151 -1.90 6.82 12.93
CA VAL A 151 -0.59 7.40 12.69
C VAL A 151 -0.73 8.76 12.03
N HIS A 152 -0.18 9.80 12.64
CA HIS A 152 -0.28 11.19 12.17
C HIS A 152 0.72 11.48 11.04
N ALA A 153 0.72 10.62 10.02
CA ALA A 153 1.58 10.80 8.86
C ALA A 153 1.14 12.03 8.03
N PRO A 154 2.09 12.76 7.44
CA PRO A 154 1.77 13.87 6.54
C PRO A 154 0.90 13.40 5.37
N LEU A 155 -0.17 14.14 5.08
CA LEU A 155 -0.95 13.93 3.87
C LEU A 155 -0.17 14.47 2.67
N LEU A 156 0.14 13.58 1.73
CA LEU A 156 0.60 14.02 0.42
C LEU A 156 -0.58 14.02 -0.55
N PRO A 157 -0.77 15.13 -1.31
CA PRO A 157 -1.97 15.33 -2.12
C PRO A 157 -1.96 14.53 -3.43
N PHE A 158 -1.32 13.35 -3.43
CA PHE A 158 -1.16 12.53 -4.63
C PHE A 158 -1.91 11.21 -4.51
N SER A 159 -2.51 10.80 -5.61
CA SER A 159 -3.05 9.46 -5.80
C SER A 159 -2.57 8.88 -7.13
N SER A 160 -2.56 7.55 -7.23
CA SER A 160 -2.20 6.88 -8.50
C SER A 160 -3.12 7.33 -9.65
N THR A 161 -4.39 7.60 -9.38
CA THR A 161 -5.33 8.12 -10.37
C THR A 161 -4.90 9.49 -10.89
N GLN A 162 -4.54 10.42 -9.99
CA GLN A 162 -4.06 11.74 -10.38
C GLN A 162 -2.77 11.66 -11.21
N VAL A 163 -1.84 10.73 -10.87
CA VAL A 163 -0.64 10.50 -11.67
C VAL A 163 -1.02 10.07 -13.09
N ARG A 164 -1.89 9.06 -13.24
CA ARG A 164 -2.31 8.58 -14.57
C ARG A 164 -3.03 9.64 -15.38
N GLU A 165 -3.88 10.45 -14.75
CA GLU A 165 -4.58 11.55 -15.40
C GLU A 165 -3.64 12.66 -15.84
N ALA A 166 -2.68 13.05 -15.00
CA ALA A 166 -1.68 14.05 -15.34
C ALA A 166 -0.83 13.60 -16.54
N VAL A 167 -0.39 12.34 -16.58
CA VAL A 167 0.33 11.79 -17.74
C VAL A 167 -0.52 11.86 -19.01
N ARG A 168 -1.81 11.48 -18.96
CA ARG A 168 -2.70 11.53 -20.13
C ARG A 168 -2.92 12.96 -20.65
N ARG A 169 -2.86 13.95 -19.75
CA ARG A 169 -2.93 15.38 -20.12
C ARG A 169 -1.59 15.97 -20.55
N GLY A 170 -0.50 15.19 -20.53
CA GLY A 170 0.84 15.67 -20.84
C GLY A 170 1.43 16.61 -19.79
N GLU A 171 0.93 16.55 -18.54
CA GLU A 171 1.41 17.36 -17.43
C GLU A 171 2.69 16.76 -16.82
N ASP A 172 3.53 17.60 -16.22
CA ASP A 172 4.70 17.16 -15.48
C ASP A 172 4.30 16.42 -14.19
N ILE A 173 4.82 15.20 -14.03
CA ILE A 173 4.58 14.36 -12.86
C ILE A 173 5.84 14.18 -11.99
N SER A 174 6.89 14.97 -12.22
CA SER A 174 8.18 14.83 -11.52
C SER A 174 8.07 14.97 -9.99
N GLU A 175 7.11 15.80 -9.52
CA GLU A 175 6.81 15.97 -8.10
C GLU A 175 5.90 14.87 -7.53
N MET A 176 5.26 14.09 -8.38
CA MET A 176 4.29 13.06 -7.95
C MET A 176 4.95 11.68 -7.82
N VAL A 177 5.92 11.36 -8.67
CA VAL A 177 6.57 10.04 -8.69
C VAL A 177 8.08 10.16 -8.47
N PRO A 178 8.74 9.10 -7.95
CA PRO A 178 10.19 9.04 -7.90
C PRO A 178 10.81 9.16 -9.30
N ARG A 179 11.96 9.83 -9.38
CA ARG A 179 12.69 10.01 -10.65
C ARG A 179 12.98 8.69 -11.37
N ALA A 180 13.26 7.65 -10.61
CA ALA A 180 13.58 6.31 -11.12
C ALA A 180 12.47 5.68 -12.00
N ILE A 181 11.22 6.13 -11.84
CA ILE A 181 10.08 5.59 -12.61
C ILE A 181 9.40 6.63 -13.51
N LEU A 182 9.90 7.88 -13.55
CA LEU A 182 9.26 8.99 -14.26
C LEU A 182 9.01 8.65 -15.74
N GLU A 183 10.08 8.31 -16.47
CA GLU A 183 10.00 7.99 -17.90
C GLU A 183 9.11 6.77 -18.18
N ARG A 184 9.17 5.76 -17.30
CA ARG A 184 8.33 4.56 -17.42
C ARG A 184 6.84 4.88 -17.21
N CYS A 185 6.52 5.74 -16.23
CA CYS A 185 5.16 6.22 -16.01
C CYS A 185 4.63 6.95 -17.24
N VAL A 186 5.41 7.89 -17.80
CA VAL A 186 5.03 8.62 -19.01
C VAL A 186 4.82 7.66 -20.16
N ALA A 187 5.78 6.79 -20.47
CA ALA A 187 5.69 5.84 -21.57
C ALA A 187 4.50 4.86 -21.45
N HIS A 188 4.15 4.47 -20.21
CA HIS A 188 3.10 3.50 -19.97
C HIS A 188 1.70 4.12 -19.99
N TYR A 189 1.51 5.25 -19.28
CA TYR A 189 0.17 5.83 -19.08
C TYR A 189 -0.22 6.87 -20.14
N GLN A 190 0.71 7.32 -20.99
CA GLN A 190 0.43 8.23 -22.10
C GLN A 190 -0.32 7.53 -23.24
N ARG A 191 -0.24 6.19 -23.34
CA ARG A 191 -0.98 5.42 -24.35
C ARG A 191 -2.46 5.39 -23.99
N PRO A 192 -3.38 5.62 -24.96
CA PRO A 192 -4.78 5.34 -24.73
C PRO A 192 -4.93 3.85 -24.32
N ALA A 193 -5.83 3.56 -23.39
CA ALA A 193 -6.19 2.20 -23.07
C ALA A 193 -6.81 1.57 -24.34
N GLU A 194 -6.18 0.52 -24.87
CA GLU A 194 -6.72 -0.28 -25.96
C GLU A 194 -8.01 -1.00 -25.54
#